data_9192c47af5733bc01ba106a09ad66c02
#
_entry.id   9192c47af5733bc01ba106a09ad66c02
#
_cell.length_a   1.000
_cell.length_b   1.000
_cell.length_c   1.000
_cell.angle_alpha   90.00
_cell.angle_beta   90.00
_cell.angle_gamma   90.00
#
_symmetry.space_group_name_H-M   'P 1'
#
loop_
_entity.id
_entity.type
_entity.pdbx_description
1 polymer ?
#
loop_
_entity_poly.entity_id
_entity_poly.type
_entity_poly.pdbx_seq_one_letter_code
_entity_poly.pdbx_strand_id
1 'polypeptide(L)'
;MLHSRPRRRAPETSPVGAHRSRTRAGVVRSLLVGVVTGAVVLTGVGPAGAAPAPPNPTDEEIGHARSAQDAAAAEVGRIAALVAQAESELERYAVQAEAAGAAYLAAEEALALAQAEAARTAAQLQAAAVAVDAATARIAGFSRDSYMSGNTLSTAAVLLDAEGPAELIQRAAMLDYVSANHLDVLGQLEVARVQQANADSAARAARDRTAEAEAVAAAAKATADGQLAAQRAAYDQVAAQKAAYDQQLQAAQIELLRLQGARDAFQAWQQQKAAEEAAAAEAARRAEAE
;
A
#
# COMPACT_ATOMS: atom_id res chain seq x y z
N MET A 1 -52.47 21.12 -24.15
CA MET A 1 -51.68 19.95 -24.63
C MET A 1 -50.59 19.69 -23.59
N LEU A 2 -50.77 18.61 -22.82
CA LEU A 2 -49.87 18.20 -21.72
C LEU A 2 -48.63 17.57 -22.30
N HIS A 3 -47.44 18.09 -21.93
CA HIS A 3 -46.16 17.41 -22.22
C HIS A 3 -45.64 16.76 -20.94
N SER A 4 -45.73 15.44 -20.92
CA SER A 4 -45.23 14.55 -19.89
C SER A 4 -43.71 14.62 -19.83
N ARG A 5 -43.15 14.99 -18.66
CA ARG A 5 -41.73 14.87 -18.31
C ARG A 5 -41.39 13.40 -17.93
N PRO A 6 -40.36 12.79 -18.47
CA PRO A 6 -39.89 11.50 -17.97
C PRO A 6 -39.20 11.65 -16.60
N ARG A 7 -39.66 10.87 -15.62
CA ARG A 7 -39.05 10.71 -14.29
C ARG A 7 -37.66 10.09 -14.48
N ARG A 8 -36.62 10.80 -14.10
CA ARG A 8 -35.28 10.25 -13.87
C ARG A 8 -35.34 9.31 -12.66
N ARG A 9 -35.06 8.04 -12.87
CA ARG A 9 -34.77 7.06 -11.82
C ARG A 9 -33.44 7.46 -11.15
N ALA A 10 -33.47 7.61 -9.83
CA ALA A 10 -32.29 7.70 -9.00
C ALA A 10 -31.56 6.33 -9.00
N PRO A 11 -30.21 6.28 -8.97
CA PRO A 11 -29.50 5.04 -8.73
C PRO A 11 -29.64 4.63 -7.27
N GLU A 12 -30.09 3.39 -7.07
CA GLU A 12 -30.09 2.71 -5.78
C GLU A 12 -28.65 2.61 -5.28
N THR A 13 -28.33 3.30 -4.20
CA THR A 13 -27.12 3.12 -3.42
C THR A 13 -27.27 1.86 -2.59
N SER A 14 -26.66 0.76 -3.03
CA SER A 14 -26.43 -0.43 -2.21
C SER A 14 -25.56 -0.05 -0.99
N PRO A 15 -25.93 -0.45 0.23
CA PRO A 15 -25.07 -0.24 1.38
C PRO A 15 -23.89 -1.22 1.30
N VAL A 16 -22.70 -0.68 1.12
CA VAL A 16 -21.44 -1.40 1.31
C VAL A 16 -21.41 -1.86 2.78
N GLY A 17 -21.47 -3.19 2.93
CA GLY A 17 -21.40 -3.84 4.23
C GLY A 17 -20.11 -3.47 4.96
N ALA A 18 -20.26 -2.80 6.08
CA ALA A 18 -19.21 -2.57 7.04
C ALA A 18 -18.76 -3.93 7.60
N HIS A 19 -17.69 -4.50 7.06
CA HIS A 19 -16.94 -5.57 7.70
C HIS A 19 -16.29 -4.97 8.97
N ARG A 20 -17.04 -5.04 10.06
CA ARG A 20 -16.46 -4.93 11.39
C ARG A 20 -15.50 -6.10 11.57
N SER A 21 -14.22 -5.86 11.40
CA SER A 21 -13.15 -6.71 11.87
C SER A 21 -13.25 -6.79 13.40
N ARG A 22 -13.96 -7.80 13.89
CA ARG A 22 -13.88 -8.22 15.28
C ARG A 22 -12.46 -8.72 15.49
N THR A 23 -11.62 -7.91 16.08
CA THR A 23 -10.42 -8.31 16.78
C THR A 23 -10.82 -9.36 17.81
N ARG A 24 -10.68 -10.62 17.44
CA ARG A 24 -10.70 -11.73 18.39
C ARG A 24 -9.38 -11.64 19.15
N ALA A 25 -9.43 -10.98 20.30
CA ALA A 25 -8.47 -11.22 21.36
C ALA A 25 -8.53 -12.72 21.65
N GLY A 26 -7.54 -13.45 21.15
CA GLY A 26 -7.35 -14.85 21.39
C GLY A 26 -7.01 -15.01 22.86
N VAL A 27 -8.02 -15.32 23.66
CA VAL A 27 -7.86 -15.91 24.96
C VAL A 27 -7.07 -17.18 24.75
N VAL A 28 -5.80 -17.20 25.12
CA VAL A 28 -4.99 -18.38 25.30
C VAL A 28 -5.62 -19.15 26.44
N ARG A 29 -6.63 -19.94 26.13
CA ARG A 29 -7.12 -20.97 27.05
C ARG A 29 -6.07 -22.07 27.04
N SER A 30 -5.32 -22.11 28.12
CA SER A 30 -4.52 -23.25 28.53
C SER A 30 -5.32 -24.51 28.33
N LEU A 31 -5.01 -25.28 27.32
CA LEU A 31 -5.49 -26.64 27.15
C LEU A 31 -4.78 -27.48 28.24
N LEU A 32 -5.45 -27.66 29.36
CA LEU A 32 -5.16 -28.73 30.28
C LEU A 32 -5.32 -30.03 29.49
N VAL A 33 -4.19 -30.55 29.03
CA VAL A 33 -4.12 -31.92 28.48
C VAL A 33 -4.45 -32.87 29.62
N GLY A 34 -5.66 -33.41 29.57
CA GLY A 34 -6.06 -34.47 30.47
C GLY A 34 -5.10 -35.65 30.32
N VAL A 35 -4.39 -35.96 31.40
CA VAL A 35 -3.64 -37.19 31.54
C VAL A 35 -4.63 -38.34 31.42
N VAL A 36 -4.64 -39.01 30.29
CA VAL A 36 -5.30 -40.32 30.13
C VAL A 36 -4.46 -41.33 30.89
N THR A 37 -4.76 -41.49 32.14
CA THR A 37 -4.35 -42.66 32.94
C THR A 37 -5.11 -43.88 32.38
N GLY A 38 -4.47 -44.57 31.42
CA GLY A 38 -4.93 -45.89 30.96
C GLY A 38 -4.75 -46.88 32.11
N ALA A 39 -5.79 -47.04 32.91
CA ALA A 39 -5.88 -48.19 33.83
C ALA A 39 -6.07 -49.46 32.99
N VAL A 40 -4.99 -50.17 32.72
CA VAL A 40 -5.04 -51.54 32.24
C VAL A 40 -5.43 -52.44 33.41
N VAL A 41 -6.72 -52.72 33.55
CA VAL A 41 -7.18 -53.77 34.43
C VAL A 41 -6.94 -55.12 33.76
N LEU A 42 -5.81 -55.75 34.04
CA LEU A 42 -5.52 -57.15 33.73
C LEU A 42 -6.06 -58.03 34.85
N THR A 43 -7.32 -58.49 34.71
CA THR A 43 -7.82 -59.64 35.45
C THR A 43 -7.27 -60.93 34.83
N GLY A 44 -6.11 -61.35 35.30
CA GLY A 44 -5.50 -62.62 34.94
C GLY A 44 -4.91 -63.23 36.21
N VAL A 45 -5.63 -64.23 36.81
CA VAL A 45 -5.08 -65.07 37.89
C VAL A 45 -4.07 -66.04 37.27
N GLY A 46 -2.82 -65.59 37.21
CA GLY A 46 -1.65 -66.42 36.90
C GLY A 46 -0.65 -66.32 38.05
N PRO A 47 0.27 -67.30 38.25
CA PRO A 47 1.20 -67.28 39.39
C PRO A 47 1.98 -65.97 39.42
N ALA A 48 2.08 -65.36 40.60
CA ALA A 48 2.64 -64.03 40.83
C ALA A 48 4.11 -63.94 40.38
N GLY A 49 4.27 -63.73 39.08
CA GLY A 49 5.52 -63.16 38.53
C GLY A 49 5.52 -61.71 38.93
N ALA A 50 6.50 -61.31 39.74
CA ALA A 50 6.70 -59.92 40.14
C ALA A 50 6.67 -59.03 38.89
N ALA A 51 5.66 -58.13 38.76
CA ALA A 51 5.64 -57.16 37.66
C ALA A 51 6.99 -56.41 37.64
N PRO A 52 7.62 -56.23 36.47
CA PRO A 52 8.92 -55.54 36.40
C PRO A 52 8.73 -54.11 36.95
N ALA A 53 9.74 -53.71 37.73
CA ALA A 53 9.71 -52.37 38.30
C ALA A 53 9.61 -51.31 37.18
N PRO A 54 8.73 -50.31 37.31
CA PRO A 54 8.71 -49.21 36.35
C PRO A 54 10.06 -48.51 36.32
N PRO A 55 10.46 -47.88 35.20
CA PRO A 55 11.71 -47.16 35.11
C PRO A 55 11.75 -46.06 36.17
N ASN A 56 12.85 -46.03 36.94
CA ASN A 56 13.07 -44.97 37.94
C ASN A 56 14.11 -43.98 37.37
N PRO A 57 13.70 -42.79 36.89
CA PRO A 57 14.66 -41.77 36.51
C PRO A 57 15.46 -41.32 37.71
N THR A 58 16.74 -41.20 37.53
CA THR A 58 17.68 -40.72 38.56
C THR A 58 17.46 -39.23 38.86
N ASP A 59 17.88 -38.79 40.04
CA ASP A 59 17.84 -37.35 40.38
C ASP A 59 18.64 -36.50 39.37
N GLU A 60 19.70 -37.09 38.83
CA GLU A 60 20.54 -36.46 37.81
C GLU A 60 19.79 -36.28 36.49
N GLU A 61 19.04 -37.29 36.02
CA GLU A 61 18.21 -37.18 34.80
C GLU A 61 17.09 -36.13 34.95
N ILE A 62 16.45 -36.09 36.13
CA ILE A 62 15.44 -35.07 36.43
C ILE A 62 16.09 -33.70 36.55
N GLY A 63 17.29 -33.60 37.17
CA GLY A 63 18.07 -32.36 37.25
C GLY A 63 18.43 -31.86 35.86
N HIS A 64 18.90 -32.74 34.97
CA HIS A 64 19.18 -32.39 33.56
C HIS A 64 17.94 -31.93 32.82
N ALA A 65 16.80 -32.59 33.00
CA ALA A 65 15.55 -32.20 32.33
C ALA A 65 15.05 -30.82 32.85
N ARG A 66 15.19 -30.54 34.12
CA ARG A 66 14.87 -29.22 34.69
C ARG A 66 15.81 -28.14 34.18
N SER A 67 17.11 -28.43 34.16
CA SER A 67 18.10 -27.49 33.58
C SER A 67 17.85 -27.24 32.11
N ALA A 68 17.44 -28.26 31.34
CA ALA A 68 17.03 -28.11 29.94
C ALA A 68 15.77 -27.28 29.80
N GLN A 69 14.78 -27.46 30.69
CA GLN A 69 13.57 -26.64 30.74
C GLN A 69 13.88 -25.18 31.08
N ASP A 70 14.70 -24.94 32.07
CA ASP A 70 15.10 -23.58 32.47
C ASP A 70 15.89 -22.89 31.35
N ALA A 71 16.78 -23.62 30.71
CA ALA A 71 17.50 -23.12 29.51
C ALA A 71 16.55 -22.81 28.37
N ALA A 72 15.55 -23.67 28.09
CA ALA A 72 14.54 -23.43 27.09
C ALA A 72 13.65 -22.24 27.44
N ALA A 73 13.29 -22.08 28.73
CA ALA A 73 12.51 -20.93 29.20
C ALA A 73 13.30 -19.61 29.11
N ALA A 74 14.59 -19.63 29.42
CA ALA A 74 15.47 -18.48 29.23
C ALA A 74 15.63 -18.11 27.76
N GLU A 75 15.77 -19.12 26.90
CA GLU A 75 15.83 -18.92 25.44
C GLU A 75 14.52 -18.34 24.90
N VAL A 76 13.37 -18.83 25.35
CA VAL A 76 12.04 -18.24 25.02
C VAL A 76 11.96 -16.79 25.48
N GLY A 77 12.46 -16.47 26.68
CA GLY A 77 12.53 -15.07 27.16
C GLY A 77 13.39 -14.18 26.27
N ARG A 78 14.57 -14.68 25.86
CA ARG A 78 15.45 -13.97 24.93
C ARG A 78 14.78 -13.75 23.57
N ILE A 79 14.06 -14.71 23.08
CA ILE A 79 13.36 -14.67 21.81
C ILE A 79 12.12 -13.78 21.88
N ALA A 80 11.38 -13.81 22.99
CA ALA A 80 10.28 -12.89 23.20
C ALA A 80 10.77 -11.43 23.09
N ALA A 81 11.96 -11.13 23.60
CA ALA A 81 12.58 -9.82 23.43
C ALA A 81 12.94 -9.52 21.96
N LEU A 82 13.48 -10.50 21.23
CA LEU A 82 13.78 -10.36 19.80
C LEU A 82 12.51 -10.23 18.95
N VAL A 83 11.45 -10.96 19.29
CA VAL A 83 10.14 -10.83 18.63
C VAL A 83 9.56 -9.43 18.88
N ALA A 84 9.60 -8.93 20.11
CA ALA A 84 9.13 -7.58 20.42
C ALA A 84 9.92 -6.51 19.67
N GLN A 85 11.24 -6.68 19.53
CA GLN A 85 12.06 -5.81 18.68
C GLN A 85 11.67 -5.91 17.21
N ALA A 86 11.47 -7.13 16.69
CA ALA A 86 11.05 -7.35 15.32
C ALA A 86 9.64 -6.82 15.03
N GLU A 87 8.71 -6.92 16.00
CA GLU A 87 7.38 -6.31 15.91
C GLU A 87 7.45 -4.79 15.81
N SER A 88 8.34 -4.14 16.60
CA SER A 88 8.57 -2.70 16.50
C SER A 88 9.19 -2.30 15.15
N GLU A 89 10.04 -3.15 14.57
CA GLU A 89 10.57 -2.95 13.22
C GLU A 89 9.50 -3.13 12.15
N LEU A 90 8.60 -4.12 12.30
CA LEU A 90 7.45 -4.29 11.42
C LEU A 90 6.53 -3.09 11.42
N GLU A 91 6.25 -2.51 12.60
CA GLU A 91 5.46 -1.29 12.71
C GLU A 91 6.14 -0.11 11.98
N ARG A 92 7.46 0.01 12.10
CA ARG A 92 8.24 1.00 11.36
C ARG A 92 8.15 0.78 9.84
N TYR A 93 8.26 -0.46 9.37
CA TYR A 93 8.08 -0.79 7.95
C TYR A 93 6.64 -0.51 7.47
N ALA A 94 5.64 -0.76 8.30
CA ALA A 94 4.25 -0.42 7.96
C ALA A 94 4.05 1.08 7.76
N VAL A 95 4.59 1.91 8.67
CA VAL A 95 4.56 3.37 8.54
C VAL A 95 5.31 3.84 7.29
N GLN A 96 6.47 3.24 6.99
CA GLN A 96 7.23 3.58 5.79
C GLN A 96 6.49 3.18 4.50
N ALA A 97 5.84 2.03 4.49
CA ALA A 97 5.04 1.58 3.34
C ALA A 97 3.81 2.47 3.13
N GLU A 98 3.15 2.90 4.20
CA GLU A 98 2.02 3.84 4.14
C GLU A 98 2.46 5.20 3.61
N ALA A 99 3.57 5.74 4.14
CA ALA A 99 4.14 7.00 3.66
C ALA A 99 4.56 6.93 2.18
N ALA A 100 5.18 5.84 1.75
CA ALA A 100 5.56 5.62 0.36
C ALA A 100 4.31 5.48 -0.55
N GLY A 101 3.26 4.81 -0.08
CA GLY A 101 1.97 4.72 -0.77
C GLY A 101 1.31 6.09 -0.93
N ALA A 102 1.30 6.91 0.11
CA ALA A 102 0.78 8.28 0.05
C ALA A 102 1.60 9.16 -0.93
N ALA A 103 2.92 9.02 -0.92
CA ALA A 103 3.79 9.72 -1.86
C ALA A 103 3.54 9.31 -3.32
N TYR A 104 3.28 8.03 -3.56
CA TYR A 104 2.91 7.54 -4.88
C TYR A 104 1.57 8.13 -5.36
N LEU A 105 0.53 8.15 -4.53
CA LEU A 105 -0.76 8.76 -4.87
C LEU A 105 -0.63 10.26 -5.16
N ALA A 106 0.18 10.99 -4.38
CA ALA A 106 0.45 12.40 -4.64
C ALA A 106 1.19 12.61 -5.97
N ALA A 107 2.11 11.71 -6.33
CA ALA A 107 2.81 11.78 -7.61
C ALA A 107 1.88 11.46 -8.80
N GLU A 108 0.93 10.54 -8.66
CA GLU A 108 -0.12 10.27 -9.67
C GLU A 108 -1.02 11.48 -9.88
N GLU A 109 -1.43 12.15 -8.81
CA GLU A 109 -2.21 13.38 -8.89
C GLU A 109 -1.43 14.50 -9.60
N ALA A 110 -0.16 14.67 -9.26
CA ALA A 110 0.70 15.65 -9.92
C ALA A 110 0.88 15.36 -11.42
N LEU A 111 1.00 14.07 -11.80
CA LEU A 111 1.05 13.66 -13.20
C LEU A 111 -0.27 13.97 -13.92
N ALA A 112 -1.42 13.69 -13.33
CA ALA A 112 -2.72 13.99 -13.92
C ALA A 112 -2.89 15.51 -14.15
N LEU A 113 -2.45 16.35 -13.21
CA LEU A 113 -2.46 17.81 -13.34
C LEU A 113 -1.51 18.28 -14.45
N ALA A 114 -0.31 17.72 -14.55
CA ALA A 114 0.63 18.04 -15.61
C ALA A 114 0.11 17.66 -17.00
N GLN A 115 -0.54 16.53 -17.14
CA GLN A 115 -1.20 16.09 -18.38
C GLN A 115 -2.36 17.01 -18.76
N ALA A 116 -3.19 17.43 -17.81
CA ALA A 116 -4.27 18.38 -18.04
C ALA A 116 -3.73 19.74 -18.52
N GLU A 117 -2.63 20.22 -17.91
CA GLU A 117 -1.95 21.46 -18.33
C GLU A 117 -1.36 21.34 -19.74
N ALA A 118 -0.74 20.19 -20.07
CA ALA A 118 -0.22 19.95 -21.41
C ALA A 118 -1.34 19.95 -22.47
N ALA A 119 -2.48 19.36 -22.18
CA ALA A 119 -3.65 19.39 -23.07
C ALA A 119 -4.18 20.82 -23.25
N ARG A 120 -4.26 21.60 -22.16
CA ARG A 120 -4.72 22.99 -22.20
C ARG A 120 -3.77 23.88 -23.04
N THR A 121 -2.48 23.77 -22.81
CA THR A 121 -1.50 24.57 -23.54
C THR A 121 -1.40 24.17 -25.02
N ALA A 122 -1.59 22.91 -25.36
CA ALA A 122 -1.69 22.43 -26.73
C ALA A 122 -2.91 23.04 -27.45
N ALA A 123 -4.06 23.10 -26.79
CA ALA A 123 -5.25 23.73 -27.33
C ALA A 123 -5.05 25.26 -27.54
N GLN A 124 -4.37 25.92 -26.60
CA GLN A 124 -4.03 27.35 -26.74
C GLN A 124 -3.07 27.60 -27.91
N LEU A 125 -2.09 26.74 -28.12
CA LEU A 125 -1.19 26.81 -29.25
C LEU A 125 -1.96 26.69 -30.59
N GLN A 126 -2.87 25.73 -30.66
CA GLN A 126 -3.72 25.54 -31.83
C GLN A 126 -4.60 26.77 -32.09
N ALA A 127 -5.24 27.32 -31.06
CA ALA A 127 -6.04 28.54 -31.20
C ALA A 127 -5.19 29.75 -31.65
N ALA A 128 -3.99 29.89 -31.14
CA ALA A 128 -3.06 30.95 -31.54
C ALA A 128 -2.62 30.77 -33.00
N ALA A 129 -2.38 29.56 -33.48
CA ALA A 129 -2.09 29.29 -34.88
C ALA A 129 -3.25 29.72 -35.80
N VAL A 130 -4.50 29.36 -35.45
CA VAL A 130 -5.69 29.79 -36.18
C VAL A 130 -5.81 31.33 -36.22
N ALA A 131 -5.45 32.00 -35.13
CA ALA A 131 -5.48 33.49 -35.10
C ALA A 131 -4.43 34.12 -36.04
N VAL A 132 -3.23 33.53 -36.14
CA VAL A 132 -2.19 33.96 -37.11
C VAL A 132 -2.67 33.73 -38.56
N ASP A 133 -3.28 32.57 -38.84
CA ASP A 133 -3.82 32.26 -40.16
C ASP A 133 -4.94 33.24 -40.56
N ALA A 134 -5.85 33.57 -39.63
CA ALA A 134 -6.92 34.52 -39.83
C ALA A 134 -6.39 35.95 -40.07
N ALA A 135 -5.34 36.36 -39.33
CA ALA A 135 -4.70 37.66 -39.55
C ALA A 135 -3.99 37.72 -40.91
N THR A 136 -3.31 36.63 -41.29
CA THR A 136 -2.63 36.54 -42.60
C THR A 136 -3.65 36.54 -43.73
N ALA A 137 -4.76 35.86 -43.61
CA ALA A 137 -5.86 35.88 -44.62
C ALA A 137 -6.46 37.27 -44.76
N ARG A 138 -6.60 38.03 -43.66
CA ARG A 138 -7.07 39.43 -43.73
C ARG A 138 -6.09 40.31 -44.51
N ILE A 139 -4.77 40.17 -44.29
CA ILE A 139 -3.72 40.90 -45.04
C ILE A 139 -3.77 40.52 -46.52
N ALA A 140 -3.91 39.22 -46.83
CA ALA A 140 -3.99 38.74 -48.23
C ALA A 140 -5.24 39.26 -48.93
N GLY A 141 -6.40 39.26 -48.25
CA GLY A 141 -7.64 39.86 -48.73
C GLY A 141 -7.46 41.35 -49.06
N PHE A 142 -6.97 42.07 -48.05
CA PHE A 142 -6.70 43.48 -48.22
C PHE A 142 -5.71 43.81 -49.38
N SER A 143 -4.62 43.05 -49.51
CA SER A 143 -3.64 43.21 -50.61
C SER A 143 -4.26 42.95 -51.96
N ARG A 144 -5.14 41.95 -52.07
CA ARG A 144 -5.89 41.63 -53.29
C ARG A 144 -6.84 42.76 -53.65
N ASP A 145 -7.63 43.25 -52.69
CA ASP A 145 -8.57 44.35 -52.91
C ASP A 145 -7.88 45.63 -53.31
N SER A 146 -6.74 45.97 -52.68
CA SER A 146 -5.90 47.09 -53.06
C SER A 146 -5.34 46.97 -54.45
N TYR A 147 -4.92 45.77 -54.89
CA TYR A 147 -4.44 45.52 -56.24
C TYR A 147 -5.54 45.61 -57.28
N MET A 148 -6.73 45.02 -57.02
CA MET A 148 -7.87 45.03 -57.93
C MET A 148 -8.52 46.38 -58.05
N SER A 149 -8.51 47.20 -57.02
CA SER A 149 -9.04 48.58 -57.06
C SER A 149 -8.12 49.55 -57.81
N GLY A 150 -7.04 49.03 -58.37
CA GLY A 150 -6.08 49.81 -59.14
C GLY A 150 -5.32 50.81 -58.24
N ASN A 151 -4.15 50.42 -57.78
CA ASN A 151 -3.23 51.31 -57.01
C ASN A 151 -2.65 52.45 -57.88
N THR A 152 -3.42 52.85 -58.92
CA THR A 152 -3.03 53.90 -59.86
C THR A 152 -3.31 55.31 -59.37
N LEU A 153 -4.11 55.41 -58.27
CA LEU A 153 -4.32 56.70 -57.64
C LEU A 153 -3.31 56.86 -56.50
N SER A 154 -2.15 57.46 -56.79
CA SER A 154 -1.29 57.88 -55.66
C SER A 154 -2.13 58.74 -54.72
N THR A 155 -1.89 58.60 -53.40
CA THR A 155 -2.58 59.40 -52.36
C THR A 155 -2.58 60.89 -52.74
N ALA A 156 -1.53 61.36 -53.40
CA ALA A 156 -1.43 62.70 -53.91
C ALA A 156 -2.46 62.99 -55.05
N ALA A 157 -2.67 62.07 -55.98
CA ALA A 157 -3.62 62.26 -57.09
C ALA A 157 -5.07 62.37 -56.58
N VAL A 158 -5.45 61.55 -55.61
CA VAL A 158 -6.80 61.63 -54.98
C VAL A 158 -7.02 62.97 -54.29
N LEU A 159 -5.99 63.55 -53.67
CA LEU A 159 -6.06 64.86 -53.03
C LEU A 159 -6.10 65.98 -54.05
N LEU A 160 -5.33 65.89 -55.15
CA LEU A 160 -5.23 66.92 -56.21
C LEU A 160 -6.52 66.99 -57.09
N ASP A 161 -7.32 65.96 -57.15
CA ASP A 161 -8.59 65.86 -57.87
C ASP A 161 -9.78 66.42 -57.08
N ALA A 162 -9.55 67.06 -55.89
CA ALA A 162 -10.61 67.65 -55.09
C ALA A 162 -11.07 69.00 -55.70
N GLU A 163 -12.38 69.15 -55.85
CA GLU A 163 -13.00 70.35 -56.45
C GLU A 163 -13.12 71.51 -55.48
N GLY A 164 -12.75 71.34 -54.17
CA GLY A 164 -12.79 72.38 -53.17
C GLY A 164 -12.19 71.99 -51.81
N PRO A 165 -11.99 72.99 -50.91
CA PRO A 165 -11.36 72.72 -49.59
C PRO A 165 -12.07 71.76 -48.71
N ALA A 166 -13.41 71.74 -48.79
CA ALA A 166 -14.24 70.83 -47.97
C ALA A 166 -14.07 69.35 -48.43
N GLU A 167 -14.01 69.14 -49.75
CA GLU A 167 -13.80 67.81 -50.31
C GLU A 167 -12.36 67.31 -50.07
N LEU A 168 -11.38 68.22 -50.14
CA LEU A 168 -9.98 67.89 -49.83
C LEU A 168 -9.85 67.38 -48.37
N ILE A 169 -10.49 68.05 -47.40
CA ILE A 169 -10.51 67.63 -46.01
C ILE A 169 -11.19 66.27 -45.86
N GLN A 170 -12.30 66.05 -46.54
CA GLN A 170 -13.05 64.78 -46.46
C GLN A 170 -12.21 63.63 -47.06
N ARG A 171 -11.56 63.84 -48.20
CA ARG A 171 -10.67 62.87 -48.82
C ARG A 171 -9.43 62.58 -48.01
N ALA A 172 -8.83 63.60 -47.39
CA ALA A 172 -7.72 63.43 -46.46
C ALA A 172 -8.13 62.61 -45.23
N ALA A 173 -9.28 62.85 -44.61
CA ALA A 173 -9.80 62.07 -43.51
C ALA A 173 -10.07 60.61 -43.90
N MET A 174 -10.56 60.37 -45.10
CA MET A 174 -10.77 59.02 -45.63
C MET A 174 -9.46 58.25 -45.83
N LEU A 175 -8.42 58.93 -46.34
CA LEU A 175 -7.07 58.36 -46.47
C LEU A 175 -6.42 58.05 -45.10
N ASP A 176 -6.58 58.96 -44.15
CA ASP A 176 -6.14 58.69 -42.78
C ASP A 176 -6.83 57.47 -42.17
N TYR A 177 -8.13 57.35 -42.33
CA TYR A 177 -8.87 56.19 -41.87
C TYR A 177 -8.38 54.88 -42.51
N VAL A 178 -8.18 54.86 -43.87
CA VAL A 178 -7.63 53.72 -44.56
C VAL A 178 -6.22 53.36 -44.08
N SER A 179 -5.36 54.39 -43.90
CA SER A 179 -3.99 54.17 -43.43
C SER A 179 -3.95 53.64 -42.01
N ALA A 180 -4.78 54.18 -41.11
CA ALA A 180 -4.94 53.69 -39.76
C ALA A 180 -5.40 52.22 -39.70
N ASN A 181 -6.37 51.85 -40.56
CA ASN A 181 -6.83 50.48 -40.67
C ASN A 181 -5.75 49.50 -41.18
N HIS A 182 -4.86 49.97 -42.08
CA HIS A 182 -3.71 49.19 -42.55
C HIS A 182 -2.74 48.87 -41.42
N LEU A 183 -2.38 49.88 -40.63
CA LEU A 183 -1.47 49.72 -39.49
C LEU A 183 -2.08 48.82 -38.41
N ASP A 184 -3.41 48.90 -38.21
CA ASP A 184 -4.13 48.04 -37.27
C ASP A 184 -4.09 46.55 -37.69
N VAL A 185 -4.26 46.25 -38.96
CA VAL A 185 -4.22 44.87 -39.49
C VAL A 185 -2.83 44.26 -39.36
N LEU A 186 -1.77 45.05 -39.63
CA LEU A 186 -0.37 44.62 -39.42
C LEU A 186 -0.06 44.43 -37.94
N GLY A 187 -0.50 45.35 -37.05
CA GLY A 187 -0.37 45.24 -35.61
C GLY A 187 -1.06 44.00 -35.07
N GLN A 188 -2.25 43.66 -35.56
CA GLN A 188 -2.96 42.42 -35.19
C GLN A 188 -2.19 41.15 -35.55
N LEU A 189 -1.52 41.10 -36.72
CA LEU A 189 -0.67 39.97 -37.09
C LEU A 189 0.53 39.86 -36.16
N GLU A 190 1.18 40.96 -35.81
CA GLU A 190 2.32 40.97 -34.89
C GLU A 190 1.92 40.46 -33.52
N VAL A 191 0.80 40.92 -32.97
CA VAL A 191 0.25 40.44 -31.70
C VAL A 191 -0.07 38.96 -31.77
N ALA A 192 -0.72 38.48 -32.88
CA ALA A 192 -1.03 37.08 -33.05
C ALA A 192 0.23 36.19 -33.10
N ARG A 193 1.27 36.62 -33.77
CA ARG A 193 2.58 35.90 -33.81
C ARG A 193 3.25 35.82 -32.46
N VAL A 194 3.26 36.92 -31.69
CA VAL A 194 3.80 36.92 -30.31
C VAL A 194 3.01 35.98 -29.43
N GLN A 195 1.67 35.97 -29.53
CA GLN A 195 0.82 35.06 -28.78
C GLN A 195 1.08 33.59 -29.17
N GLN A 196 1.28 33.30 -30.45
CA GLN A 196 1.63 31.96 -30.92
C GLN A 196 3.00 31.50 -30.37
N ALA A 197 4.01 32.34 -30.41
CA ALA A 197 5.33 32.03 -29.87
C ALA A 197 5.30 31.78 -28.36
N ASN A 198 4.53 32.58 -27.62
CA ASN A 198 4.32 32.37 -26.18
C ASN A 198 3.55 31.04 -25.89
N ALA A 199 2.51 30.73 -26.67
CA ALA A 199 1.76 29.50 -26.54
C ALA A 199 2.62 28.28 -26.90
N ASP A 200 3.49 28.34 -27.91
CA ASP A 200 4.43 27.27 -28.24
C ASP A 200 5.45 27.03 -27.13
N SER A 201 5.98 28.09 -26.56
CA SER A 201 6.89 28.00 -25.41
C SER A 201 6.20 27.37 -24.18
N ALA A 202 4.96 27.78 -23.89
CA ALA A 202 4.17 27.21 -22.80
C ALA A 202 3.85 25.73 -23.03
N ALA A 203 3.50 25.35 -24.28
CA ALA A 203 3.23 23.96 -24.63
C ALA A 203 4.47 23.06 -24.51
N ARG A 204 5.65 23.55 -24.88
CA ARG A 204 6.92 22.81 -24.65
C ARG A 204 7.19 22.63 -23.16
N ALA A 205 7.13 23.69 -22.38
CA ALA A 205 7.34 23.63 -20.94
C ALA A 205 6.34 22.70 -20.23
N ALA A 206 5.10 22.64 -20.69
CA ALA A 206 4.11 21.72 -20.13
C ALA A 206 4.41 20.25 -20.48
N ARG A 207 4.93 19.95 -21.66
CA ARG A 207 5.39 18.60 -22.03
C ARG A 207 6.58 18.15 -21.18
N ASP A 208 7.55 19.05 -20.97
CA ASP A 208 8.72 18.76 -20.14
C ASP A 208 8.29 18.43 -18.69
N ARG A 209 7.35 19.22 -18.14
CA ARG A 209 6.77 18.93 -16.80
C ARG A 209 6.03 17.60 -16.74
N THR A 210 5.33 17.23 -17.81
CA THR A 210 4.66 15.94 -17.87
C THR A 210 5.66 14.80 -17.83
N ALA A 211 6.74 14.87 -18.61
CA ALA A 211 7.80 13.86 -18.60
C ALA A 211 8.50 13.75 -17.24
N GLU A 212 8.73 14.88 -16.56
CA GLU A 212 9.27 14.91 -15.21
C GLU A 212 8.30 14.26 -14.20
N ALA A 213 7.01 14.61 -14.26
CA ALA A 213 5.99 14.02 -13.39
C ALA A 213 5.82 12.50 -13.60
N GLU A 214 5.91 12.01 -14.84
CA GLU A 214 5.94 10.59 -15.16
C GLU A 214 7.12 9.86 -14.50
N ALA A 215 8.31 10.44 -14.59
CA ALA A 215 9.51 9.87 -13.95
C ALA A 215 9.38 9.84 -12.42
N VAL A 216 8.84 10.89 -11.82
CA VAL A 216 8.60 10.98 -10.37
C VAL A 216 7.55 9.93 -9.92
N ALA A 217 6.45 9.79 -10.67
CA ALA A 217 5.42 8.80 -10.37
C ALA A 217 5.96 7.36 -10.48
N ALA A 218 6.76 7.06 -11.50
CA ALA A 218 7.41 5.76 -11.66
C ALA A 218 8.39 5.44 -10.52
N ALA A 219 9.20 6.42 -10.08
CA ALA A 219 10.12 6.26 -8.96
C ALA A 219 9.37 6.09 -7.63
N ALA A 220 8.31 6.86 -7.39
CA ALA A 220 7.48 6.74 -6.20
C ALA A 220 6.79 5.37 -6.13
N LYS A 221 6.28 4.87 -7.27
CA LYS A 221 5.73 3.51 -7.37
C LYS A 221 6.74 2.44 -7.01
N ALA A 222 7.94 2.49 -7.60
CA ALA A 222 9.00 1.52 -7.31
C ALA A 222 9.39 1.54 -5.82
N THR A 223 9.42 2.70 -5.19
CA THR A 223 9.67 2.85 -3.76
C THR A 223 8.55 2.22 -2.92
N ALA A 224 7.28 2.48 -3.26
CA ALA A 224 6.14 1.90 -2.54
C ALA A 224 6.11 0.37 -2.66
N ASP A 225 6.32 -0.19 -3.86
CA ASP A 225 6.39 -1.63 -4.09
C ASP A 225 7.55 -2.26 -3.30
N GLY A 226 8.72 -1.61 -3.27
CA GLY A 226 9.89 -2.06 -2.50
C GLY A 226 9.65 -2.07 -0.99
N GLN A 227 9.04 -1.04 -0.42
CA GLN A 227 8.70 -0.98 1.01
C GLN A 227 7.68 -2.06 1.40
N LEU A 228 6.68 -2.29 0.56
CA LEU A 228 5.69 -3.35 0.78
C LEU A 228 6.33 -4.74 0.75
N ALA A 229 7.25 -4.98 -0.19
CA ALA A 229 8.00 -6.24 -0.27
C ALA A 229 8.89 -6.46 0.97
N ALA A 230 9.59 -5.42 1.44
CA ALA A 230 10.39 -5.47 2.65
C ALA A 230 9.56 -5.77 3.90
N GLN A 231 8.39 -5.15 4.03
CA GLN A 231 7.45 -5.41 5.12
C GLN A 231 7.00 -6.88 5.13
N ARG A 232 6.63 -7.43 3.97
CA ARG A 232 6.22 -8.85 3.86
C ARG A 232 7.34 -9.80 4.23
N ALA A 233 8.55 -9.58 3.71
CA ALA A 233 9.71 -10.41 4.03
C ALA A 233 10.06 -10.40 5.53
N ALA A 234 9.99 -9.24 6.18
CA ALA A 234 10.20 -9.12 7.61
C ALA A 234 9.14 -9.86 8.42
N TYR A 235 7.87 -9.77 8.02
CA TYR A 235 6.77 -10.51 8.66
C TYR A 235 6.96 -12.02 8.57
N ASP A 236 7.29 -12.54 7.38
CA ASP A 236 7.50 -13.97 7.17
C ASP A 236 8.67 -14.50 7.99
N GLN A 237 9.74 -13.72 8.12
CA GLN A 237 10.90 -14.07 8.94
C GLN A 237 10.55 -14.19 10.43
N VAL A 238 9.81 -13.22 10.97
CA VAL A 238 9.37 -13.22 12.38
C VAL A 238 8.43 -14.40 12.64
N ALA A 239 7.49 -14.66 11.75
CA ALA A 239 6.55 -15.78 11.88
C ALA A 239 7.25 -17.14 11.89
N ALA A 240 8.24 -17.33 11.00
CA ALA A 240 9.04 -18.57 10.94
C ALA A 240 9.87 -18.79 12.22
N GLN A 241 10.52 -17.75 12.71
CA GLN A 241 11.29 -17.82 13.97
C GLN A 241 10.39 -18.19 15.14
N LYS A 242 9.25 -17.51 15.31
CA LYS A 242 8.30 -17.80 16.39
C LYS A 242 7.84 -19.26 16.36
N ALA A 243 7.45 -19.79 15.19
CA ALA A 243 7.01 -21.18 15.06
C ALA A 243 8.11 -22.18 15.46
N ALA A 244 9.37 -21.94 15.12
CA ALA A 244 10.49 -22.81 15.49
C ALA A 244 10.70 -22.86 17.02
N TYR A 245 10.53 -21.74 17.70
CA TYR A 245 10.73 -21.66 19.15
C TYR A 245 9.57 -22.25 19.95
N ASP A 246 8.35 -22.06 19.51
CA ASP A 246 7.18 -22.71 20.12
C ASP A 246 7.31 -24.25 20.09
N GLN A 247 7.86 -24.80 19.01
CA GLN A 247 8.15 -26.25 18.91
C GLN A 247 9.22 -26.71 19.89
N GLN A 248 10.32 -25.97 20.05
CA GLN A 248 11.39 -26.30 20.99
C GLN A 248 10.90 -26.28 22.44
N LEU A 249 10.12 -25.28 22.80
CA LEU A 249 9.54 -25.17 24.15
C LEU A 249 8.59 -26.34 24.45
N GLN A 250 7.72 -26.67 23.50
CA GLN A 250 6.81 -27.83 23.64
C GLN A 250 7.61 -29.14 23.84
N ALA A 251 8.65 -29.38 23.04
CA ALA A 251 9.47 -30.57 23.17
C ALA A 251 10.12 -30.69 24.55
N ALA A 252 10.70 -29.61 25.08
CA ALA A 252 11.33 -29.57 26.40
C ALA A 252 10.29 -29.80 27.52
N GLN A 253 9.10 -29.23 27.42
CA GLN A 253 8.01 -29.44 28.41
C GLN A 253 7.52 -30.89 28.41
N ILE A 254 7.32 -31.52 27.24
CA ILE A 254 6.88 -32.91 27.13
C ILE A 254 7.92 -33.85 27.78
N GLU A 255 9.20 -33.64 27.53
CA GLU A 255 10.26 -34.50 28.10
C GLU A 255 10.31 -34.38 29.62
N LEU A 256 10.18 -33.18 30.18
CA LEU A 256 10.13 -33.01 31.62
C LEU A 256 8.92 -33.72 32.25
N LEU A 257 7.73 -33.57 31.68
CA LEU A 257 6.52 -34.25 32.17
C LEU A 257 6.68 -35.78 32.10
N ARG A 258 7.31 -36.31 31.04
CA ARG A 258 7.59 -37.75 30.89
C ARG A 258 8.48 -38.26 32.05
N LEU A 259 9.56 -37.56 32.37
CA LEU A 259 10.50 -37.96 33.42
C LEU A 259 9.87 -37.86 34.84
N GLN A 260 9.12 -36.79 35.09
CA GLN A 260 8.39 -36.64 36.36
C GLN A 260 7.34 -37.74 36.53
N GLY A 261 6.55 -38.05 35.51
CA GLY A 261 5.56 -39.12 35.54
C GLY A 261 6.15 -40.53 35.75
N ALA A 262 7.31 -40.80 35.18
CA ALA A 262 8.02 -42.05 35.38
C ALA A 262 8.50 -42.21 36.84
N ARG A 263 9.00 -41.12 37.45
CA ARG A 263 9.42 -41.10 38.85
C ARG A 263 8.25 -41.32 39.81
N ASP A 264 7.13 -40.66 39.59
CA ASP A 264 5.94 -40.79 40.41
C ASP A 264 5.39 -42.25 40.33
N ALA A 265 5.41 -42.85 39.16
CA ALA A 265 5.03 -44.25 38.96
C ALA A 265 5.96 -45.22 39.70
N PHE A 266 7.28 -44.95 39.72
CA PHE A 266 8.21 -45.77 40.47
C PHE A 266 8.04 -45.64 41.98
N GLN A 267 7.79 -44.45 42.49
CA GLN A 267 7.51 -44.21 43.93
C GLN A 267 6.23 -44.91 44.38
N ALA A 268 5.16 -44.85 43.56
CA ALA A 268 3.91 -45.56 43.82
C ALA A 268 4.13 -47.10 43.87
N TRP A 269 4.92 -47.66 42.94
CA TRP A 269 5.29 -49.06 42.92
C TRP A 269 6.06 -49.46 44.15
N GLN A 270 7.06 -48.66 44.62
CA GLN A 270 7.80 -48.91 45.88
C GLN A 270 6.88 -48.95 47.09
N GLN A 271 5.94 -48.04 47.22
CA GLN A 271 4.98 -47.97 48.29
C GLN A 271 4.08 -49.22 48.30
N GLN A 272 3.63 -49.64 47.14
CA GLN A 272 2.81 -50.84 46.97
C GLN A 272 3.61 -52.11 47.36
N LYS A 273 4.88 -52.21 46.94
CA LYS A 273 5.74 -53.36 47.31
C LYS A 273 6.02 -53.40 48.82
N ALA A 274 6.30 -52.26 49.44
CA ALA A 274 6.49 -52.22 50.90
C ALA A 274 5.20 -52.63 51.65
N ALA A 275 4.02 -52.23 51.17
CA ALA A 275 2.74 -52.63 51.74
C ALA A 275 2.47 -54.14 51.55
N GLU A 276 2.79 -54.72 50.40
CA GLU A 276 2.67 -56.17 50.14
C GLU A 276 3.61 -56.97 51.05
N GLU A 277 4.89 -56.54 51.22
CA GLU A 277 5.84 -57.18 52.10
C GLU A 277 5.43 -57.10 53.58
N ALA A 278 4.92 -55.94 54.03
CA ALA A 278 4.38 -55.78 55.37
C ALA A 278 3.15 -56.69 55.64
N ALA A 279 2.24 -56.79 54.67
CA ALA A 279 1.08 -57.67 54.78
C ALA A 279 1.48 -59.16 54.80
N ALA A 280 2.48 -59.55 53.98
CA ALA A 280 3.00 -60.94 53.98
C ALA A 280 3.72 -61.25 55.31
N ALA A 281 4.49 -60.33 55.87
CA ALA A 281 5.13 -60.49 57.16
C ALA A 281 4.10 -60.59 58.32
N GLU A 282 3.02 -59.86 58.26
CA GLU A 282 1.93 -59.94 59.24
C GLU A 282 1.16 -61.26 59.12
N ALA A 283 0.91 -61.73 57.92
CA ALA A 283 0.27 -63.01 57.65
C ALA A 283 1.14 -64.19 58.20
N ALA A 284 2.47 -64.13 57.97
CA ALA A 284 3.41 -65.13 58.48
C ALA A 284 3.42 -65.17 60.02
N ARG A 285 3.42 -63.99 60.69
CA ARG A 285 3.32 -63.94 62.15
C ARG A 285 2.01 -64.51 62.70
N ARG A 286 0.92 -64.32 62.01
CA ARG A 286 -0.38 -64.94 62.40
C ARG A 286 -0.37 -66.42 62.25
N ALA A 287 0.21 -66.97 61.22
CA ALA A 287 0.37 -68.41 60.98
C ALA A 287 1.32 -69.08 61.97
N GLU A 288 2.28 -68.40 62.55
CA GLU A 288 3.18 -68.92 63.61
C GLU A 288 2.56 -68.85 65.00
N ALA A 289 1.46 -68.11 65.19
CA ALA A 289 0.78 -67.94 66.48
C ALA A 289 -0.42 -68.88 66.62
N GLU A 290 -0.87 -69.58 65.59
CA GLU A 290 -1.86 -70.63 65.59
C GLU A 290 -1.20 -72.05 65.76
#